data_db5ad56610f546b4e09bac77f6cba94e
#
_entry.id   db5ad56610f546b4e09bac77f6cba94e
#
_cell.length_a   1.000
_cell.length_b   1.000
_cell.length_c   1.000
_cell.angle_alpha   90.00
_cell.angle_beta   90.00
_cell.angle_gamma   90.00
#
_symmetry.space_group_name_H-M   'P 1'
#
loop_
_entity.id
_entity.type
_entity.pdbx_description
1 polymer ?
#
loop_
_entity_poly.entity_id
_entity_poly.type
_entity_poly.pdbx_seq_one_letter_code
_entity_poly.pdbx_strand_id
1 'polypeptide(L)'
;MKKLGAILVVSLFLMSIAGCTTTGQGSSAAETSADNTVFQTSTEEISIEATMPEVTIPEITIPETSAEETTVPSISFQDVEETVYAKSNVNIRSEASTDSEVLDVLKKGSPIQRTGISDNWSRVRYQDRDCYIAASYLTQDKPAETTAAVTNPSGSSGTGINHGGGDILIAIDAGHQEQQMKDKEPNGPGSSTMKAKVTSGTSGVSTGNAEYKINLKVALLLRDELLSRGYSVVMTRETNNVSISNVERAQVANDSGADALIRIHCNSADSSSVKGALGICQTSSNAYCGNIYSECLKLTKAVLKGHCNATGVANTGIWETDTMTGTNWCQVPNTIIEMGYMSNASEDELMGTGEFQRNAAKGIADGIDAYFGR
;
A
#
# COMPACT_ATOMS: atom_id res chain seq x y z
N MET A 1 18.34 35.55 -10.00
CA MET A 1 17.63 34.29 -10.22
C MET A 1 17.20 33.75 -8.85
N LYS A 2 15.94 33.97 -8.50
CA LYS A 2 15.38 33.57 -7.19
C LYS A 2 14.96 32.12 -7.29
N LYS A 3 15.57 31.23 -6.47
CA LYS A 3 15.12 29.85 -6.32
C LYS A 3 13.82 29.86 -5.51
N LEU A 4 12.72 29.51 -6.15
CA LEU A 4 11.48 29.14 -5.45
C LEU A 4 11.69 27.76 -4.86
N GLY A 5 11.84 27.68 -3.55
CA GLY A 5 11.77 26.42 -2.81
C GLY A 5 10.30 26.00 -2.70
N ALA A 6 9.93 24.89 -3.32
CA ALA A 6 8.65 24.26 -3.06
C ALA A 6 8.67 23.69 -1.63
N ILE A 7 7.86 24.25 -0.75
CA ILE A 7 7.64 23.73 0.60
C ILE A 7 6.63 22.60 0.47
N LEU A 8 7.12 21.37 0.67
CA LEU A 8 6.29 20.18 0.76
C LEU A 8 5.63 20.17 2.15
N VAL A 9 4.34 20.45 2.23
CA VAL A 9 3.57 20.36 3.47
C VAL A 9 3.01 18.96 3.59
N VAL A 10 3.68 18.13 4.38
CA VAL A 10 3.11 16.86 4.85
C VAL A 10 2.18 17.21 6.00
N SER A 11 0.89 16.88 5.90
CA SER A 11 -0.11 17.13 6.93
C SER A 11 0.25 16.40 8.23
N LEU A 12 1.04 17.06 9.08
CA LEU A 12 1.22 16.66 10.47
C LEU A 12 0.10 17.31 11.29
N PHE A 13 -0.83 16.53 11.79
CA PHE A 13 -1.77 16.97 12.83
C PHE A 13 -0.95 17.32 14.09
N LEU A 14 -0.60 18.59 14.25
CA LEU A 14 -0.09 19.14 15.51
C LEU A 14 -1.29 19.59 16.34
N MET A 15 -1.67 18.79 17.33
CA MET A 15 -2.51 19.25 18.42
C MET A 15 -1.70 20.22 19.26
N SER A 16 -2.07 21.51 19.25
CA SER A 16 -1.57 22.53 20.15
C SER A 16 -2.03 22.23 21.57
N ILE A 17 -1.11 21.89 22.47
CA ILE A 17 -1.35 21.89 23.90
C ILE A 17 -0.94 23.26 24.40
N ALA A 18 -1.93 24.11 24.80
CA ALA A 18 -1.71 25.31 25.54
C ALA A 18 -1.26 24.95 26.97
N GLY A 19 0.01 25.10 27.25
CA GLY A 19 0.57 25.04 28.61
C GLY A 19 0.49 26.40 29.28
N CYS A 20 -0.27 26.47 30.34
CA CYS A 20 -0.35 27.61 31.25
C CYS A 20 0.83 27.55 32.22
N THR A 21 1.73 28.56 32.22
CA THR A 21 2.64 28.80 33.32
C THR A 21 2.44 30.22 33.85
N THR A 22 2.02 30.30 35.10
CA THR A 22 1.94 31.49 35.94
C THR A 22 3.30 31.88 36.54
N THR A 23 3.67 33.13 36.43
CA THR A 23 4.40 33.98 37.40
C THR A 23 4.49 35.36 36.77
N GLY A 24 4.02 36.46 37.29
CA GLY A 24 4.13 37.06 38.58
C GLY A 24 4.59 38.49 38.42
N GLN A 25 3.71 39.44 38.81
CA GLN A 25 3.97 40.81 39.24
C GLN A 25 4.32 41.93 38.24
N GLY A 26 3.47 42.95 38.27
CA GLY A 26 3.91 44.34 38.22
C GLY A 26 2.96 45.34 37.56
N SER A 27 1.96 45.85 38.31
CA SER A 27 1.56 47.27 38.43
C SER A 27 1.18 48.12 37.20
N SER A 28 -0.01 48.68 37.34
CA SER A 28 -0.48 50.07 37.16
C SER A 28 -1.55 50.29 36.08
N ALA A 29 -2.73 50.53 36.63
CA ALA A 29 -3.85 51.42 36.34
C ALA A 29 -3.98 52.12 34.95
N ALA A 30 -5.16 51.94 34.33
CA ALA A 30 -6.08 53.03 33.98
C ALA A 30 -7.42 52.47 33.54
N GLU A 31 -8.48 52.93 34.18
CA GLU A 31 -9.89 52.71 33.89
C GLU A 31 -10.31 53.36 32.57
N THR A 32 -11.27 52.73 31.81
CA THR A 32 -12.45 53.42 31.28
C THR A 32 -13.50 52.40 30.85
N SER A 33 -14.57 52.47 31.53
CA SER A 33 -16.00 52.44 31.32
C SER A 33 -16.61 52.00 29.99
N ALA A 34 -17.58 51.05 30.18
CA ALA A 34 -18.92 50.93 29.58
C ALA A 34 -19.01 50.59 28.06
N ASP A 35 -19.70 49.53 27.66
CA ASP A 35 -21.16 49.56 27.50
C ASP A 35 -21.71 48.13 27.33
N ASN A 36 -22.76 47.84 28.08
CA ASN A 36 -23.50 46.61 28.06
C ASN A 36 -24.71 46.82 27.09
N THR A 37 -24.67 46.21 25.94
CA THR A 37 -25.86 46.13 25.11
C THR A 37 -26.33 44.67 24.99
N VAL A 38 -27.36 44.36 25.75
CA VAL A 38 -28.13 43.11 25.67
C VAL A 38 -28.94 43.11 24.39
N PHE A 39 -28.70 42.22 23.45
CA PHE A 39 -29.60 41.91 22.39
C PHE A 39 -30.50 40.75 22.79
N GLN A 40 -31.78 41.07 23.04
CA GLN A 40 -32.87 40.10 23.10
C GLN A 40 -33.21 39.68 21.67
N THR A 41 -33.13 38.42 21.36
CA THR A 41 -33.71 37.84 20.14
C THR A 41 -35.10 37.34 20.45
N SER A 42 -36.10 38.06 19.92
CA SER A 42 -37.50 37.61 19.86
C SER A 42 -37.64 36.59 18.75
N THR A 43 -38.08 35.38 19.10
CA THR A 43 -38.54 34.36 18.15
C THR A 43 -39.98 34.67 17.75
N GLU A 44 -40.19 35.12 16.52
CA GLU A 44 -41.51 35.08 15.86
C GLU A 44 -41.61 33.83 15.00
N GLU A 45 -42.51 32.94 15.38
CA GLU A 45 -42.95 31.82 14.55
C GLU A 45 -43.87 32.35 13.43
N ILE A 46 -43.39 32.27 12.19
CA ILE A 46 -44.23 32.52 11.02
C ILE A 46 -44.65 31.16 10.47
N SER A 47 -45.93 30.79 10.74
CA SER A 47 -46.59 29.67 10.07
C SER A 47 -46.98 30.09 8.64
N ILE A 48 -46.33 29.50 7.65
CA ILE A 48 -46.76 29.63 6.25
C ILE A 48 -47.35 28.29 5.83
N GLU A 49 -48.66 28.22 5.77
CA GLU A 49 -49.42 27.17 5.07
C GLU A 49 -49.24 27.39 3.56
N ALA A 50 -48.36 26.62 2.92
CA ALA A 50 -48.27 26.61 1.47
C ALA A 50 -49.03 25.41 0.92
N THR A 51 -50.20 25.68 0.37
CA THR A 51 -50.96 24.78 -0.49
C THR A 51 -50.17 24.55 -1.78
N MET A 52 -49.65 23.35 -1.96
CA MET A 52 -49.01 22.94 -3.22
C MET A 52 -50.06 22.59 -4.27
N PRO A 53 -49.96 23.10 -5.49
CA PRO A 53 -50.78 22.62 -6.59
C PRO A 53 -50.33 21.21 -7.01
N GLU A 54 -51.32 20.36 -7.24
CA GLU A 54 -51.19 18.99 -7.75
C GLU A 54 -50.61 19.05 -9.16
N VAL A 55 -49.33 18.65 -9.29
CA VAL A 55 -48.64 18.51 -10.58
C VAL A 55 -48.94 17.12 -11.10
N THR A 56 -49.82 17.00 -12.07
CA THR A 56 -50.01 15.77 -12.86
C THR A 56 -48.75 15.50 -13.67
N ILE A 57 -48.02 14.44 -13.30
CA ILE A 57 -46.86 13.97 -14.06
C ILE A 57 -47.38 13.18 -15.27
N PRO A 58 -47.01 13.53 -16.52
CA PRO A 58 -47.36 12.69 -17.67
C PRO A 58 -46.54 11.39 -17.59
N GLU A 59 -47.25 10.30 -17.83
CA GLU A 59 -46.69 8.95 -17.90
C GLU A 59 -45.65 8.89 -19.02
N ILE A 60 -44.37 8.90 -18.66
CA ILE A 60 -43.27 8.70 -19.60
C ILE A 60 -43.14 7.20 -19.84
N THR A 61 -43.62 6.76 -20.97
CA THR A 61 -43.37 5.42 -21.53
C THR A 61 -41.85 5.32 -21.81
N ILE A 62 -41.11 4.64 -20.94
CA ILE A 62 -39.70 4.31 -21.18
C ILE A 62 -39.70 3.22 -22.28
N PRO A 63 -39.05 3.41 -23.44
CA PRO A 63 -38.84 2.31 -24.34
C PRO A 63 -37.94 1.28 -23.66
N GLU A 64 -38.33 0.02 -23.65
CA GLU A 64 -37.48 -1.11 -23.27
C GLU A 64 -36.24 -1.06 -24.17
N THR A 65 -35.18 -0.48 -23.64
CA THR A 65 -33.84 -0.66 -24.23
C THR A 65 -33.40 -2.06 -23.84
N SER A 66 -33.41 -2.95 -24.83
CA SER A 66 -32.77 -4.26 -24.68
C SER A 66 -31.39 -4.05 -24.11
N ALA A 67 -31.15 -4.60 -22.91
CA ALA A 67 -29.81 -4.71 -22.37
C ALA A 67 -28.97 -5.47 -23.37
N GLU A 68 -28.05 -4.80 -24.07
CA GLU A 68 -26.93 -5.47 -24.70
C GLU A 68 -26.17 -6.18 -23.57
N GLU A 69 -26.30 -7.49 -23.50
CA GLU A 69 -25.37 -8.34 -22.76
C GLU A 69 -23.97 -8.01 -23.27
N THR A 70 -23.21 -7.26 -22.49
CA THR A 70 -21.76 -7.16 -22.65
C THR A 70 -21.23 -8.57 -22.42
N THR A 71 -21.05 -9.33 -23.50
CA THR A 71 -20.40 -10.63 -23.48
C THR A 71 -18.95 -10.41 -23.05
N VAL A 72 -18.68 -10.65 -21.77
CA VAL A 72 -17.32 -10.83 -21.26
C VAL A 72 -16.72 -11.95 -22.12
N PRO A 73 -15.57 -11.77 -22.78
CA PRO A 73 -14.99 -12.81 -23.62
C PRO A 73 -14.77 -14.07 -22.76
N SER A 74 -15.50 -15.13 -23.04
CA SER A 74 -15.36 -16.40 -22.34
C SER A 74 -14.00 -17.00 -22.68
N ILE A 75 -13.15 -17.17 -21.66
CA ILE A 75 -11.85 -17.84 -21.83
C ILE A 75 -12.14 -19.30 -22.20
N SER A 76 -11.66 -19.72 -23.37
CA SER A 76 -11.76 -21.10 -23.81
C SER A 76 -10.67 -21.94 -23.17
N PHE A 77 -11.03 -23.09 -22.62
CA PHE A 77 -10.10 -24.07 -22.03
C PHE A 77 -10.07 -25.34 -22.86
N GLN A 78 -8.87 -25.82 -23.17
CA GLN A 78 -8.67 -27.16 -23.63
C GLN A 78 -8.71 -28.12 -22.43
N ASP A 79 -9.61 -29.11 -22.44
CA ASP A 79 -9.73 -30.06 -21.35
C ASP A 79 -8.49 -30.96 -21.25
N VAL A 80 -8.01 -31.14 -20.03
CA VAL A 80 -6.90 -32.04 -19.70
C VAL A 80 -7.20 -32.68 -18.34
N GLU A 81 -6.53 -33.78 -18.03
CA GLU A 81 -6.59 -34.38 -16.69
C GLU A 81 -5.18 -34.80 -16.29
N GLU A 82 -4.54 -33.96 -15.48
CA GLU A 82 -3.16 -34.17 -15.08
C GLU A 82 -2.86 -33.54 -13.72
N THR A 83 -1.88 -34.11 -13.00
CA THR A 83 -1.36 -33.49 -11.80
C THR A 83 -0.26 -32.52 -12.15
N VAL A 84 -0.38 -31.29 -11.70
CA VAL A 84 0.63 -30.24 -11.82
C VAL A 84 1.07 -29.76 -10.44
N TYR A 85 2.24 -29.15 -10.39
CA TYR A 85 2.85 -28.67 -9.15
C TYR A 85 3.06 -27.16 -9.21
N ALA A 86 2.84 -26.48 -8.10
CA ALA A 86 3.10 -25.06 -8.02
C ALA A 86 4.62 -24.77 -8.01
N LYS A 87 5.08 -23.93 -8.93
CA LYS A 87 6.48 -23.44 -8.99
C LYS A 87 6.81 -22.52 -7.83
N SER A 88 5.81 -21.79 -7.34
CA SER A 88 5.85 -20.87 -6.19
C SER A 88 4.51 -20.93 -5.47
N ASN A 89 4.35 -20.21 -4.35
CA ASN A 89 3.03 -19.99 -3.79
C ASN A 89 2.18 -19.23 -4.80
N VAL A 90 0.97 -19.72 -5.10
CA VAL A 90 0.09 -19.13 -6.10
C VAL A 90 -1.36 -19.14 -5.65
N ASN A 91 -2.08 -18.08 -5.96
CA ASN A 91 -3.48 -17.93 -5.61
C ASN A 91 -4.37 -18.90 -6.41
N ILE A 92 -5.25 -19.61 -5.69
CA ILE A 92 -6.38 -20.33 -6.25
C ILE A 92 -7.55 -19.35 -6.29
N ARG A 93 -8.15 -19.15 -7.47
CA ARG A 93 -9.16 -18.09 -7.68
C ARG A 93 -10.50 -18.65 -8.11
N SER A 94 -11.57 -17.90 -7.84
CA SER A 94 -12.94 -18.27 -8.22
C SER A 94 -13.17 -18.22 -9.75
N GLU A 95 -12.43 -17.37 -10.46
CA GLU A 95 -12.54 -17.19 -11.91
C GLU A 95 -11.15 -17.01 -12.53
N ALA A 96 -11.05 -17.17 -13.85
CA ALA A 96 -9.82 -16.98 -14.63
C ALA A 96 -9.50 -15.49 -14.82
N SER A 97 -9.38 -14.75 -13.73
CA SER A 97 -9.12 -13.31 -13.69
C SER A 97 -8.27 -12.95 -12.47
N THR A 98 -7.35 -11.99 -12.64
CA THR A 98 -6.58 -11.41 -11.53
C THR A 98 -7.45 -10.60 -10.58
N ASP A 99 -8.63 -10.17 -11.01
CA ASP A 99 -9.57 -9.37 -10.21
C ASP A 99 -10.59 -10.24 -9.45
N SER A 100 -10.62 -11.57 -9.73
CA SER A 100 -11.52 -12.50 -9.06
C SER A 100 -11.07 -12.80 -7.64
N GLU A 101 -12.02 -13.30 -6.83
CA GLU A 101 -11.80 -13.67 -5.43
C GLU A 101 -10.67 -14.72 -5.31
N VAL A 102 -9.76 -14.49 -4.38
CA VAL A 102 -8.75 -15.46 -3.97
C VAL A 102 -9.38 -16.39 -2.92
N LEU A 103 -9.50 -17.67 -3.28
CA LEU A 103 -10.13 -18.68 -2.43
C LEU A 103 -9.15 -19.32 -1.46
N ASP A 104 -7.90 -19.51 -1.93
CA ASP A 104 -6.81 -20.11 -1.15
C ASP A 104 -5.47 -19.88 -1.86
N VAL A 105 -4.39 -20.36 -1.26
CA VAL A 105 -3.03 -20.31 -1.81
C VAL A 105 -2.47 -21.73 -1.94
N LEU A 106 -2.21 -22.16 -3.17
CA LEU A 106 -1.46 -23.40 -3.43
C LEU A 106 0.02 -23.16 -3.13
N LYS A 107 0.57 -23.86 -2.15
CA LYS A 107 1.96 -23.72 -1.73
C LYS A 107 2.93 -24.29 -2.77
N LYS A 108 4.14 -23.69 -2.88
CA LYS A 108 5.23 -24.19 -3.73
C LYS A 108 5.42 -25.70 -3.54
N GLY A 109 5.54 -26.43 -4.64
CA GLY A 109 5.74 -27.87 -4.65
C GLY A 109 4.48 -28.70 -4.37
N SER A 110 3.36 -28.06 -3.95
CA SER A 110 2.10 -28.77 -3.74
C SER A 110 1.48 -29.21 -5.07
N PRO A 111 0.95 -30.45 -5.13
CA PRO A 111 0.22 -30.92 -6.29
C PRO A 111 -1.20 -30.36 -6.33
N ILE A 112 -1.73 -30.21 -7.54
CA ILE A 112 -3.14 -29.95 -7.79
C ILE A 112 -3.57 -30.61 -9.09
N GLN A 113 -4.84 -31.03 -9.17
CA GLN A 113 -5.39 -31.60 -10.37
C GLN A 113 -5.78 -30.50 -11.35
N ARG A 114 -5.12 -30.44 -12.51
CA ARG A 114 -5.46 -29.54 -13.61
C ARG A 114 -6.47 -30.23 -14.52
N THR A 115 -7.59 -29.53 -14.80
CA THR A 115 -8.70 -30.02 -15.62
C THR A 115 -8.87 -29.24 -16.92
N GLY A 116 -8.13 -28.14 -17.10
CA GLY A 116 -8.17 -27.36 -18.35
C GLY A 116 -6.98 -26.42 -18.48
N ILE A 117 -6.58 -26.13 -19.72
CA ILE A 117 -5.49 -25.23 -20.09
C ILE A 117 -6.03 -24.14 -21.01
N SER A 118 -5.65 -22.89 -20.74
CA SER A 118 -5.72 -21.77 -21.68
C SER A 118 -4.36 -21.06 -21.73
N ASP A 119 -4.21 -20.04 -22.58
CA ASP A 119 -2.93 -19.32 -22.74
C ASP A 119 -2.37 -18.78 -21.43
N ASN A 120 -3.23 -18.25 -20.57
CA ASN A 120 -2.82 -17.56 -19.33
C ASN A 120 -3.32 -18.24 -18.04
N TRP A 121 -4.28 -19.17 -18.15
CA TRP A 121 -4.94 -19.76 -16.99
C TRP A 121 -4.99 -21.29 -17.08
N SER A 122 -4.92 -21.93 -15.93
CA SER A 122 -5.22 -23.34 -15.73
C SER A 122 -6.49 -23.45 -14.91
N ARG A 123 -7.47 -24.22 -15.41
CA ARG A 123 -8.60 -24.67 -14.60
C ARG A 123 -8.14 -25.83 -13.75
N VAL A 124 -8.41 -25.79 -12.47
CA VAL A 124 -7.97 -26.79 -11.48
C VAL A 124 -9.13 -27.24 -10.62
N ARG A 125 -9.06 -28.46 -10.09
CA ARG A 125 -10.03 -28.97 -9.12
C ARG A 125 -9.56 -28.65 -7.72
N TYR A 126 -10.35 -27.86 -6.98
CA TYR A 126 -10.09 -27.50 -5.60
C TYR A 126 -11.39 -27.53 -4.78
N GLN A 127 -11.42 -28.30 -3.68
CA GLN A 127 -12.62 -28.49 -2.84
C GLN A 127 -13.88 -28.86 -3.66
N ASP A 128 -13.74 -29.82 -4.58
CA ASP A 128 -14.79 -30.35 -5.44
C ASP A 128 -15.45 -29.34 -6.41
N ARG A 129 -14.80 -28.21 -6.66
CA ARG A 129 -15.23 -27.22 -7.63
C ARG A 129 -14.10 -26.84 -8.59
N ASP A 130 -14.47 -26.26 -9.73
CA ASP A 130 -13.53 -25.68 -10.66
C ASP A 130 -13.05 -24.33 -10.12
N CYS A 131 -11.73 -24.17 -10.07
CA CYS A 131 -11.03 -22.97 -9.68
C CYS A 131 -9.94 -22.67 -10.70
N TYR A 132 -9.26 -21.53 -10.55
CA TYR A 132 -8.32 -21.08 -11.56
C TYR A 132 -6.99 -20.63 -10.94
N ILE A 133 -5.91 -21.01 -11.64
CA ILE A 133 -4.55 -20.63 -11.30
C ILE A 133 -3.87 -20.10 -12.56
N ALA A 134 -3.09 -19.02 -12.46
CA ALA A 134 -2.33 -18.52 -13.60
C ALA A 134 -1.35 -19.60 -14.09
N ALA A 135 -1.42 -19.95 -15.40
CA ALA A 135 -0.73 -21.11 -15.99
C ALA A 135 0.80 -21.06 -15.81
N SER A 136 1.39 -19.87 -15.81
CA SER A 136 2.83 -19.66 -15.64
C SER A 136 3.39 -20.17 -14.30
N TYR A 137 2.53 -20.31 -13.29
CA TYR A 137 2.91 -20.76 -11.93
C TYR A 137 2.82 -22.27 -11.73
N LEU A 138 2.42 -23.02 -12.76
CA LEU A 138 2.30 -24.48 -12.70
C LEU A 138 3.35 -25.18 -13.57
N THR A 139 3.77 -26.38 -13.16
CA THR A 139 4.66 -27.27 -13.90
C THR A 139 4.21 -28.71 -13.77
N GLN A 140 4.47 -29.53 -14.77
CA GLN A 140 4.27 -30.97 -14.70
C GLN A 140 5.39 -31.68 -13.94
N ASP A 141 6.58 -31.06 -13.88
CA ASP A 141 7.71 -31.62 -13.17
C ASP A 141 7.52 -31.47 -11.66
N LYS A 142 7.52 -32.57 -10.91
CA LYS A 142 7.51 -32.55 -9.44
C LYS A 142 8.80 -31.88 -8.97
N PRO A 143 8.76 -30.74 -8.24
CA PRO A 143 9.94 -30.11 -7.68
C PRO A 143 10.68 -31.09 -6.76
N ALA A 144 12.03 -31.13 -6.85
CA ALA A 144 12.84 -31.96 -5.97
C ALA A 144 12.59 -31.58 -4.50
N GLU A 145 12.33 -32.57 -3.65
CA GLU A 145 12.20 -32.37 -2.21
C GLU A 145 13.55 -31.99 -1.62
N THR A 146 13.71 -30.70 -1.30
CA THR A 146 14.86 -30.25 -0.50
C THR A 146 14.53 -30.57 0.96
N THR A 147 15.03 -31.71 1.47
CA THR A 147 14.99 -32.03 2.89
C THR A 147 16.00 -31.16 3.63
N ALA A 148 15.63 -29.97 4.00
CA ALA A 148 16.28 -29.19 5.04
C ALA A 148 15.32 -29.19 6.25
N ALA A 149 15.68 -29.95 7.26
CA ALA A 149 15.00 -29.94 8.55
C ALA A 149 15.18 -28.56 9.18
N VAL A 150 14.14 -27.75 9.16
CA VAL A 150 14.07 -26.52 9.96
C VAL A 150 13.41 -26.86 11.28
N THR A 151 14.20 -26.88 12.34
CA THR A 151 13.71 -26.90 13.72
C THR A 151 13.03 -25.56 14.01
N ASN A 152 11.72 -25.56 14.21
CA ASN A 152 10.95 -24.41 14.63
C ASN A 152 11.29 -24.00 16.07
N PRO A 153 11.52 -22.71 16.35
CA PRO A 153 11.21 -22.15 17.64
C PRO A 153 9.77 -21.60 17.62
N SER A 154 9.00 -21.97 18.64
CA SER A 154 7.60 -21.58 18.83
C SER A 154 7.40 -20.07 18.96
N GLY A 155 6.39 -19.56 18.28
CA GLY A 155 5.57 -18.43 18.72
C GLY A 155 5.86 -17.10 18.08
N SER A 156 5.34 -16.86 16.87
CA SER A 156 4.90 -15.54 16.42
C SER A 156 4.12 -15.72 15.11
N SER A 157 3.11 -14.88 14.88
CA SER A 157 2.26 -14.86 13.68
C SER A 157 3.10 -14.85 12.41
N GLY A 158 3.17 -16.00 11.71
CA GLY A 158 4.21 -16.25 10.72
C GLY A 158 4.00 -15.51 9.41
N THR A 159 4.85 -14.55 9.12
CA THR A 159 5.19 -14.13 7.77
C THR A 159 6.20 -15.15 7.22
N GLY A 160 5.75 -16.05 6.32
CA GLY A 160 6.64 -17.06 5.72
C GLY A 160 7.60 -16.42 4.71
N ILE A 161 8.88 -16.82 4.72
CA ILE A 161 9.83 -16.44 3.67
C ILE A 161 9.51 -17.25 2.42
N ASN A 162 9.27 -16.57 1.30
CA ASN A 162 9.06 -17.18 -0.01
C ASN A 162 10.41 -17.23 -0.75
N HIS A 163 10.94 -18.43 -0.99
CA HIS A 163 12.22 -18.58 -1.66
C HIS A 163 12.07 -18.68 -3.18
N GLY A 164 12.67 -17.74 -3.91
CA GLY A 164 12.85 -17.76 -5.37
C GLY A 164 14.09 -18.54 -5.83
N GLY A 165 14.85 -19.11 -4.88
CA GLY A 165 16.06 -19.89 -5.16
C GLY A 165 17.35 -19.06 -5.21
N GLY A 166 17.30 -17.74 -4.96
CA GLY A 166 18.47 -16.86 -4.83
C GLY A 166 18.83 -16.57 -3.37
N ASP A 167 20.07 -16.13 -3.16
CA ASP A 167 20.61 -15.82 -1.83
C ASP A 167 20.11 -14.45 -1.30
N ILE A 168 19.56 -13.57 -2.17
CA ILE A 168 19.08 -12.23 -1.82
C ILE A 168 17.63 -12.29 -1.35
N LEU A 169 17.39 -11.86 -0.12
CA LEU A 169 16.05 -11.79 0.50
C LEU A 169 15.55 -10.35 0.55
N ILE A 170 14.40 -10.10 -0.08
CA ILE A 170 13.74 -8.80 -0.07
C ILE A 170 12.52 -8.85 0.86
N ALA A 171 12.48 -7.94 1.83
CA ALA A 171 11.28 -7.67 2.60
C ALA A 171 10.41 -6.64 1.86
N ILE A 172 9.10 -6.92 1.76
CA ILE A 172 8.13 -6.01 1.14
C ILE A 172 7.12 -5.61 2.20
N ASP A 173 6.98 -4.30 2.41
CA ASP A 173 5.96 -3.71 3.28
C ASP A 173 4.90 -3.01 2.43
N ALA A 174 3.72 -3.60 2.35
CA ALA A 174 2.54 -2.92 1.84
C ALA A 174 2.04 -1.93 2.89
N GLY A 175 2.31 -0.64 2.70
CA GLY A 175 2.01 0.42 3.66
C GLY A 175 0.55 0.44 4.09
N HIS A 176 0.30 0.85 5.33
CA HIS A 176 -1.03 0.92 5.94
C HIS A 176 -1.75 -0.44 6.02
N GLN A 177 -3.00 -0.43 6.48
CA GLN A 177 -3.89 -1.57 6.60
C GLN A 177 -5.32 -1.09 6.85
N GLU A 178 -6.30 -1.99 6.77
CA GLU A 178 -7.71 -1.65 6.89
C GLU A 178 -8.05 -1.03 8.24
N GLN A 179 -7.53 -1.61 9.33
CA GLN A 179 -7.76 -1.13 10.69
C GLN A 179 -6.56 -0.32 11.18
N GLN A 180 -6.75 0.98 11.39
CA GLN A 180 -5.73 1.80 12.01
C GLN A 180 -5.50 1.41 13.47
N MET A 181 -4.24 1.54 13.94
CA MET A 181 -3.87 1.34 15.33
C MET A 181 -3.51 2.68 15.96
N LYS A 182 -4.44 3.24 16.74
CA LYS A 182 -4.29 4.58 17.37
C LYS A 182 -3.34 4.60 18.57
N ASP A 183 -3.10 3.43 19.17
CA ASP A 183 -2.07 3.29 20.20
C ASP A 183 -0.75 3.83 19.68
N LYS A 184 0.09 4.28 20.59
CA LYS A 184 1.35 4.91 20.24
C LYS A 184 2.53 3.95 20.43
N GLU A 185 3.55 4.16 19.61
CA GLU A 185 4.85 3.50 19.69
C GLU A 185 5.96 4.54 19.57
N PRO A 186 7.18 4.27 20.07
CA PRO A 186 8.31 5.20 19.95
C PRO A 186 8.71 5.38 18.47
N ASN A 187 9.02 6.63 18.08
CA ASN A 187 9.47 6.95 16.71
C ASN A 187 10.79 6.27 16.30
N GLY A 188 11.56 5.80 17.27
CA GLY A 188 12.80 5.06 17.09
C GLY A 188 13.23 4.43 18.40
N PRO A 189 14.21 3.51 18.42
CA PRO A 189 14.72 2.87 19.63
C PRO A 189 15.13 3.88 20.70
N GLY A 190 14.49 3.83 21.87
CA GLY A 190 14.75 4.78 22.98
C GLY A 190 14.18 6.19 22.79
N SER A 191 13.40 6.45 21.74
CA SER A 191 12.78 7.76 21.50
C SER A 191 11.70 8.07 22.51
N SER A 192 11.68 9.30 23.02
CA SER A 192 10.55 9.84 23.79
C SER A 192 9.41 10.35 22.90
N THR A 193 9.67 10.56 21.62
CA THR A 193 8.65 10.95 20.64
C THR A 193 7.79 9.74 20.30
N MET A 194 6.49 9.86 20.57
CA MET A 194 5.52 8.79 20.38
C MET A 194 4.62 9.09 19.18
N LYS A 195 4.45 8.10 18.29
CA LYS A 195 3.57 8.18 17.11
C LYS A 195 2.52 7.09 17.12
N ALA A 196 1.41 7.27 16.39
CA ALA A 196 0.45 6.20 16.19
C ALA A 196 1.13 4.98 15.54
N LYS A 197 0.80 3.79 16.00
CA LYS A 197 1.38 2.53 15.50
C LYS A 197 1.19 2.36 14.00
N VAL A 198 0.00 2.66 13.50
CA VAL A 198 -0.27 2.69 12.06
C VAL A 198 -1.54 3.50 11.79
N THR A 199 -1.52 4.28 10.72
CA THR A 199 -2.69 5.00 10.19
C THR A 199 -3.37 4.19 9.09
N SER A 200 -4.61 4.53 8.75
CA SER A 200 -5.32 3.91 7.61
C SER A 200 -4.78 4.35 6.24
N GLY A 201 -3.90 5.35 6.23
CA GLY A 201 -3.46 5.99 4.98
C GLY A 201 -4.46 6.99 4.45
N THR A 202 -4.29 7.37 3.20
CA THR A 202 -5.16 8.28 2.45
C THR A 202 -6.15 7.50 1.57
N SER A 203 -6.95 8.23 0.79
CA SER A 203 -7.84 7.67 -0.22
C SER A 203 -7.87 8.53 -1.46
N GLY A 204 -8.14 7.91 -2.59
CA GLY A 204 -8.22 8.56 -3.89
C GLY A 204 -9.33 9.59 -3.96
N VAL A 205 -9.00 10.78 -4.45
CA VAL A 205 -9.94 11.91 -4.54
C VAL A 205 -11.00 11.68 -5.64
N SER A 206 -10.67 10.93 -6.68
CA SER A 206 -11.54 10.61 -7.82
C SER A 206 -12.16 9.21 -7.67
N THR A 207 -11.35 8.22 -7.31
CA THR A 207 -11.78 6.80 -7.28
C THR A 207 -12.34 6.36 -5.94
N GLY A 208 -12.02 7.05 -4.84
CA GLY A 208 -12.35 6.62 -3.49
C GLY A 208 -11.57 5.37 -3.03
N ASN A 209 -10.61 4.88 -3.81
CA ASN A 209 -9.78 3.75 -3.43
C ASN A 209 -8.96 4.08 -2.18
N ALA A 210 -8.98 3.20 -1.20
CA ALA A 210 -8.11 3.35 -0.03
C ALA A 210 -6.66 3.00 -0.39
N GLU A 211 -5.71 3.80 0.09
CA GLU A 211 -4.27 3.65 -0.14
C GLU A 211 -3.78 2.23 0.19
N TYR A 212 -4.17 1.69 1.35
CA TYR A 212 -3.74 0.36 1.79
C TYR A 212 -4.13 -0.77 0.80
N LYS A 213 -5.20 -0.58 0.01
CA LYS A 213 -5.63 -1.53 -1.01
C LYS A 213 -4.73 -1.49 -2.25
N ILE A 214 -4.39 -0.29 -2.70
CA ILE A 214 -3.46 -0.08 -3.83
C ILE A 214 -2.08 -0.61 -3.44
N ASN A 215 -1.58 -0.23 -2.27
CA ASN A 215 -0.28 -0.67 -1.76
C ASN A 215 -0.17 -2.21 -1.72
N LEU A 216 -1.21 -2.90 -1.23
CA LEU A 216 -1.20 -4.36 -1.20
C LEU A 216 -1.21 -4.98 -2.60
N LYS A 217 -2.00 -4.45 -3.53
CA LYS A 217 -2.03 -4.95 -4.91
C LYS A 217 -0.65 -4.87 -5.56
N VAL A 218 0.01 -3.71 -5.46
CA VAL A 218 1.36 -3.53 -6.01
C VAL A 218 2.39 -4.40 -5.29
N ALA A 219 2.29 -4.52 -3.97
CA ALA A 219 3.19 -5.35 -3.16
C ALA A 219 3.11 -6.84 -3.54
N LEU A 220 1.92 -7.37 -3.78
CA LEU A 220 1.73 -8.75 -4.22
C LEU A 220 2.28 -8.98 -5.64
N LEU A 221 2.09 -8.02 -6.56
CA LEU A 221 2.67 -8.06 -7.90
C LEU A 221 4.20 -7.98 -7.84
N LEU A 222 4.75 -7.12 -6.98
CA LEU A 222 6.21 -7.02 -6.76
C LEU A 222 6.78 -8.32 -6.19
N ARG A 223 6.10 -8.93 -5.22
CA ARG A 223 6.48 -10.25 -4.70
C ARG A 223 6.64 -11.26 -5.83
N ASP A 224 5.60 -11.38 -6.66
CA ASP A 224 5.57 -12.35 -7.75
C ASP A 224 6.66 -12.06 -8.79
N GLU A 225 6.89 -10.80 -9.12
CA GLU A 225 7.94 -10.36 -10.02
C GLU A 225 9.33 -10.70 -9.47
N LEU A 226 9.61 -10.40 -8.20
CA LEU A 226 10.90 -10.69 -7.57
C LEU A 226 11.16 -12.20 -7.47
N LEU A 227 10.15 -13.00 -7.11
CA LEU A 227 10.25 -14.45 -7.10
C LEU A 227 10.60 -15.00 -8.48
N SER A 228 9.99 -14.46 -9.54
CA SER A 228 10.29 -14.84 -10.92
C SER A 228 11.71 -14.51 -11.35
N ARG A 229 12.31 -13.44 -10.78
CA ARG A 229 13.71 -13.03 -10.98
C ARG A 229 14.69 -13.80 -10.08
N GLY A 230 14.20 -14.73 -9.25
CA GLY A 230 15.03 -15.57 -8.39
C GLY A 230 15.43 -14.94 -7.04
N TYR A 231 14.75 -13.87 -6.62
CA TYR A 231 14.86 -13.37 -5.24
C TYR A 231 14.07 -14.25 -4.28
N SER A 232 14.47 -14.26 -3.01
CA SER A 232 13.63 -14.68 -1.90
C SER A 232 12.83 -13.47 -1.39
N VAL A 233 11.60 -13.68 -0.92
CA VAL A 233 10.71 -12.58 -0.49
C VAL A 233 10.05 -12.91 0.84
N VAL A 234 10.00 -11.91 1.73
CA VAL A 234 9.17 -11.91 2.92
C VAL A 234 8.22 -10.71 2.90
N MET A 235 6.95 -10.93 3.24
CA MET A 235 5.92 -9.87 3.24
C MET A 235 5.58 -9.48 4.67
N THR A 236 5.36 -8.18 4.93
CA THR A 236 4.82 -7.73 6.22
C THR A 236 3.34 -8.09 6.35
N ARG A 237 2.60 -8.10 5.24
CA ARG A 237 1.21 -8.54 5.15
C ARG A 237 0.86 -8.99 3.73
N GLU A 238 -0.05 -9.95 3.63
CA GLU A 238 -0.61 -10.44 2.36
C GLU A 238 -2.13 -10.21 2.28
N THR A 239 -2.72 -9.63 3.32
CA THR A 239 -4.14 -9.25 3.37
C THR A 239 -4.29 -7.84 3.93
N ASN A 240 -5.50 -7.26 3.80
CA ASN A 240 -5.80 -5.93 4.36
C ASN A 240 -6.19 -5.99 5.83
N ASN A 241 -6.87 -7.07 6.24
CA ASN A 241 -7.34 -7.26 7.61
C ASN A 241 -6.22 -7.87 8.47
N VAL A 242 -5.31 -7.02 8.91
CA VAL A 242 -4.20 -7.34 9.81
C VAL A 242 -4.08 -6.27 10.89
N SER A 243 -3.34 -6.58 11.95
CA SER A 243 -3.03 -5.64 13.04
C SER A 243 -1.53 -5.70 13.30
N ILE A 244 -0.76 -4.93 12.52
CA ILE A 244 0.70 -4.88 12.58
C ILE A 244 1.16 -3.43 12.57
N SER A 245 1.96 -3.05 13.58
CA SER A 245 2.47 -1.68 13.77
C SER A 245 3.66 -1.37 12.85
N ASN A 246 4.07 -0.10 12.77
CA ASN A 246 5.25 0.27 11.98
C ASN A 246 6.55 -0.32 12.54
N VAL A 247 6.65 -0.48 13.86
CA VAL A 247 7.80 -1.17 14.50
C VAL A 247 7.82 -2.63 14.10
N GLU A 248 6.69 -3.34 14.21
CA GLU A 248 6.59 -4.75 13.83
C GLU A 248 6.87 -4.99 12.34
N ARG A 249 6.49 -4.06 11.45
CA ARG A 249 6.84 -4.12 10.02
C ARG A 249 8.35 -4.04 9.79
N ALA A 250 9.03 -3.13 10.49
CA ALA A 250 10.49 -3.06 10.45
C ALA A 250 11.14 -4.33 11.02
N GLN A 251 10.55 -4.88 12.09
CA GLN A 251 11.04 -6.10 12.75
C GLN A 251 10.96 -7.31 11.83
N VAL A 252 9.93 -7.43 10.98
CA VAL A 252 9.85 -8.50 9.95
C VAL A 252 11.10 -8.50 9.06
N ALA A 253 11.56 -7.35 8.59
CA ALA A 253 12.76 -7.25 7.77
C ALA A 253 14.04 -7.57 8.57
N ASN A 254 14.13 -7.07 9.80
CA ASN A 254 15.30 -7.30 10.67
C ASN A 254 15.42 -8.78 11.05
N ASP A 255 14.35 -9.41 11.54
CA ASP A 255 14.34 -10.79 12.04
C ASP A 255 14.51 -11.82 10.92
N SER A 256 14.04 -11.52 9.72
CA SER A 256 14.24 -12.37 8.55
C SER A 256 15.66 -12.30 7.98
N GLY A 257 16.45 -11.30 8.40
CA GLY A 257 17.77 -11.04 7.81
C GLY A 257 17.66 -10.58 6.36
N ALA A 258 16.63 -9.78 6.02
CA ALA A 258 16.45 -9.30 4.66
C ALA A 258 17.62 -8.40 4.21
N ASP A 259 18.00 -8.50 2.93
CA ASP A 259 19.04 -7.67 2.33
C ASP A 259 18.54 -6.25 2.00
N ALA A 260 17.22 -6.09 1.86
CA ALA A 260 16.56 -4.78 1.71
C ALA A 260 15.09 -4.85 2.12
N LEU A 261 14.53 -3.70 2.56
CA LEU A 261 13.10 -3.48 2.80
C LEU A 261 12.54 -2.44 1.85
N ILE A 262 11.52 -2.81 1.08
CA ILE A 262 10.79 -1.92 0.17
C ILE A 262 9.42 -1.64 0.76
N ARG A 263 9.14 -0.37 1.07
CA ARG A 263 7.87 0.07 1.63
C ARG A 263 7.07 0.82 0.57
N ILE A 264 5.90 0.30 0.23
CA ILE A 264 5.06 0.77 -0.89
C ILE A 264 3.94 1.62 -0.32
N HIS A 265 3.84 2.87 -0.81
CA HIS A 265 2.89 3.89 -0.40
C HIS A 265 2.35 4.69 -1.58
N CYS A 266 1.25 5.41 -1.36
CA CYS A 266 0.73 6.45 -2.23
C CYS A 266 0.62 7.75 -1.43
N ASN A 267 1.12 8.83 -1.99
CA ASN A 267 1.18 10.12 -1.31
C ASN A 267 -0.15 10.89 -1.35
N SER A 268 -0.24 11.93 -0.54
CA SER A 268 -1.31 12.93 -0.57
C SER A 268 -0.77 14.30 -0.21
N ALA A 269 -1.35 15.35 -0.79
CA ALA A 269 -1.01 16.74 -0.51
C ALA A 269 -2.28 17.59 -0.44
N ASP A 270 -2.20 18.75 0.23
CA ASP A 270 -3.31 19.70 0.32
C ASP A 270 -3.71 20.28 -1.05
N SER A 271 -2.74 20.43 -1.95
CA SER A 271 -3.00 20.88 -3.31
C SER A 271 -3.19 19.71 -4.26
N SER A 272 -4.33 19.68 -4.94
CA SER A 272 -4.65 18.68 -5.97
C SER A 272 -3.78 18.80 -7.24
N SER A 273 -2.99 19.87 -7.40
CA SER A 273 -2.06 20.02 -8.51
C SER A 273 -0.73 19.30 -8.30
N VAL A 274 -0.41 18.89 -7.07
CA VAL A 274 0.81 18.14 -6.76
C VAL A 274 0.70 16.74 -7.33
N LYS A 275 1.76 16.30 -8.01
CA LYS A 275 1.83 14.99 -8.66
C LYS A 275 3.28 14.53 -8.82
N GLY A 276 3.46 13.23 -9.09
CA GLY A 276 4.75 12.59 -9.31
C GLY A 276 5.09 11.59 -8.22
N ALA A 277 6.13 10.80 -8.42
CA ALA A 277 6.63 9.83 -7.46
C ALA A 277 7.77 10.42 -6.62
N LEU A 278 7.84 10.01 -5.36
CA LEU A 278 8.83 10.47 -4.38
C LEU A 278 9.46 9.26 -3.69
N GLY A 279 10.78 9.28 -3.53
CA GLY A 279 11.48 8.33 -2.66
C GLY A 279 11.70 8.93 -1.26
N ILE A 280 11.63 8.11 -0.21
CA ILE A 280 11.91 8.57 1.16
C ILE A 280 12.95 7.66 1.81
N CYS A 281 13.97 8.25 2.44
CA CYS A 281 14.91 7.59 3.33
C CYS A 281 15.25 8.49 4.52
N GLN A 282 15.97 7.95 5.50
CA GLN A 282 16.48 8.73 6.63
C GLN A 282 17.59 9.70 6.20
N THR A 283 17.95 10.62 7.10
CA THR A 283 19.12 11.48 6.92
C THR A 283 20.43 10.76 7.33
N SER A 284 21.58 11.27 6.89
CA SER A 284 22.89 10.75 7.32
C SER A 284 23.15 10.97 8.83
N SER A 285 22.44 11.88 9.46
CA SER A 285 22.55 12.19 10.90
C SER A 285 21.46 11.49 11.73
N ASN A 286 20.70 10.58 11.15
CA ASN A 286 19.66 9.84 11.88
C ASN A 286 20.25 9.12 13.09
N ALA A 287 19.67 9.38 14.28
CA ALA A 287 20.19 8.83 15.54
C ALA A 287 19.99 7.30 15.68
N TYR A 288 19.13 6.68 14.88
CA TYR A 288 18.72 5.29 15.01
C TYR A 288 19.33 4.38 13.93
N CYS A 289 19.42 4.87 12.70
CA CYS A 289 19.85 4.10 11.53
C CYS A 289 20.70 4.91 10.53
N GLY A 290 21.34 6.00 10.97
CA GLY A 290 22.22 6.82 10.12
C GLY A 290 23.43 6.06 9.56
N ASN A 291 23.85 4.99 10.24
CA ASN A 291 24.95 4.13 9.82
C ASN A 291 24.70 3.38 8.50
N ILE A 292 23.43 3.17 8.12
CA ILE A 292 23.03 2.54 6.84
C ILE A 292 22.53 3.55 5.80
N TYR A 293 22.64 4.86 6.06
CA TYR A 293 22.13 5.91 5.18
C TYR A 293 22.58 5.79 3.72
N SER A 294 23.88 5.54 3.49
CA SER A 294 24.42 5.46 2.13
C SER A 294 23.73 4.39 1.28
N GLU A 295 23.49 3.21 1.87
CA GLU A 295 22.82 2.11 1.21
C GLU A 295 21.31 2.39 1.03
N CYS A 296 20.66 2.98 2.03
CA CYS A 296 19.26 3.43 1.89
C CYS A 296 19.09 4.45 0.77
N LEU A 297 19.96 5.47 0.70
CA LEU A 297 19.92 6.47 -0.36
C LEU A 297 20.17 5.88 -1.75
N LYS A 298 21.12 4.94 -1.86
CA LYS A 298 21.40 4.22 -3.12
C LYS A 298 20.18 3.40 -3.56
N LEU A 299 19.58 2.63 -2.63
CA LEU A 299 18.36 1.86 -2.87
C LEU A 299 17.21 2.76 -3.29
N THR A 300 16.98 3.86 -2.56
CA THR A 300 15.90 4.82 -2.84
C THR A 300 16.04 5.41 -4.25
N LYS A 301 17.26 5.80 -4.65
CA LYS A 301 17.53 6.33 -6.00
C LYS A 301 17.22 5.30 -7.08
N ALA A 302 17.63 4.06 -6.88
CA ALA A 302 17.44 2.98 -7.84
C ALA A 302 15.95 2.62 -8.00
N VAL A 303 15.25 2.41 -6.88
CA VAL A 303 13.83 2.06 -6.87
C VAL A 303 12.96 3.19 -7.46
N LEU A 304 13.19 4.45 -7.05
CA LEU A 304 12.45 5.59 -7.59
C LEU A 304 12.66 5.75 -9.10
N LYS A 305 13.91 5.60 -9.57
CA LYS A 305 14.23 5.67 -11.00
C LYS A 305 13.53 4.55 -11.79
N GLY A 306 13.59 3.32 -11.29
CA GLY A 306 12.96 2.15 -11.93
C GLY A 306 11.44 2.35 -12.02
N HIS A 307 10.80 2.75 -10.91
CA HIS A 307 9.37 3.04 -10.86
C HIS A 307 8.96 4.11 -11.89
N CYS A 308 9.63 5.27 -11.88
CA CYS A 308 9.31 6.36 -12.81
C CYS A 308 9.52 5.98 -14.28
N ASN A 309 10.56 5.22 -14.58
CA ASN A 309 10.83 4.75 -15.95
C ASN A 309 9.72 3.81 -16.46
N ALA A 310 9.22 2.92 -15.60
CA ALA A 310 8.21 1.93 -16.00
C ALA A 310 6.79 2.50 -16.05
N THR A 311 6.47 3.47 -15.18
CA THR A 311 5.11 4.03 -15.06
C THR A 311 4.91 5.32 -15.86
N GLY A 312 5.99 6.01 -16.21
CA GLY A 312 5.93 7.33 -16.80
C GLY A 312 5.60 8.47 -15.82
N VAL A 313 5.44 8.16 -14.52
CA VAL A 313 5.20 9.17 -13.48
C VAL A 313 6.45 10.02 -13.27
N ALA A 314 6.27 11.32 -13.09
CA ALA A 314 7.38 12.24 -12.90
C ALA A 314 8.15 11.95 -11.62
N ASN A 315 9.49 11.95 -11.71
CA ASN A 315 10.34 11.83 -10.53
C ASN A 315 10.44 13.19 -9.83
N THR A 316 9.92 13.30 -8.60
CA THR A 316 9.94 14.54 -7.81
C THR A 316 11.11 14.62 -6.83
N GLY A 317 11.96 13.60 -6.80
CA GLY A 317 13.17 13.57 -5.97
C GLY A 317 13.05 12.69 -4.75
N ILE A 318 13.93 12.94 -3.79
CA ILE A 318 14.01 12.17 -2.54
C ILE A 318 13.79 13.13 -1.37
N TRP A 319 12.94 12.71 -0.46
CA TRP A 319 12.76 13.37 0.81
C TRP A 319 13.54 12.62 1.91
N GLU A 320 14.58 13.25 2.41
CA GLU A 320 15.33 12.73 3.54
C GLU A 320 14.69 13.21 4.85
N THR A 321 14.30 12.28 5.72
CA THR A 321 13.60 12.59 6.98
C THR A 321 13.80 11.53 8.04
N ASP A 322 13.91 11.95 9.31
CA ASP A 322 14.04 11.07 10.48
C ASP A 322 12.70 10.88 11.22
N THR A 323 11.60 11.22 10.56
CA THR A 323 10.27 11.17 11.18
C THR A 323 9.51 9.86 10.90
N MET A 324 10.06 8.92 10.15
CA MET A 324 9.38 7.67 9.77
C MET A 324 9.73 6.54 10.74
N THR A 325 8.77 6.15 11.59
CA THR A 325 8.94 5.11 12.61
C THR A 325 9.49 3.82 12.02
N GLY A 326 8.87 3.28 10.97
CA GLY A 326 9.33 2.03 10.38
C GLY A 326 10.73 2.10 9.76
N THR A 327 11.17 3.27 9.28
CA THR A 327 12.55 3.49 8.82
C THR A 327 13.51 3.55 10.00
N ASN A 328 13.16 4.27 11.07
CA ASN A 328 14.02 4.42 12.25
C ASN A 328 14.25 3.10 13.02
N TRP A 329 13.32 2.18 12.96
CA TRP A 329 13.44 0.85 13.57
C TRP A 329 14.07 -0.20 12.65
N CYS A 330 14.21 0.11 11.37
CA CYS A 330 14.81 -0.80 10.39
C CYS A 330 16.33 -0.77 10.46
N GLN A 331 16.95 -1.95 10.48
CA GLN A 331 18.40 -2.14 10.55
C GLN A 331 19.00 -2.63 9.22
N VAL A 332 18.16 -2.85 8.21
CA VAL A 332 18.60 -3.22 6.87
C VAL A 332 18.39 -2.05 5.91
N PRO A 333 19.07 -1.99 4.75
CA PRO A 333 18.81 -0.99 3.72
C PRO A 333 17.30 -0.91 3.41
N ASN A 334 16.72 0.29 3.50
CA ASN A 334 15.29 0.45 3.31
C ASN A 334 14.92 1.73 2.56
N THR A 335 13.77 1.71 1.91
CA THR A 335 13.19 2.87 1.22
C THR A 335 11.68 2.84 1.30
N ILE A 336 11.06 4.02 1.33
CA ILE A 336 9.65 4.20 1.03
C ILE A 336 9.56 4.72 -0.41
N ILE A 337 8.71 4.11 -1.21
CA ILE A 337 8.30 4.63 -2.51
C ILE A 337 6.88 5.16 -2.44
N GLU A 338 6.70 6.44 -2.66
CA GLU A 338 5.42 7.10 -2.87
C GLU A 338 5.15 7.09 -4.37
N MET A 339 4.25 6.20 -4.82
CA MET A 339 4.08 5.87 -6.24
C MET A 339 3.43 6.98 -7.05
N GLY A 340 2.73 7.91 -6.42
CA GLY A 340 2.00 9.04 -6.97
C GLY A 340 1.11 9.65 -5.89
N TYR A 341 0.36 10.71 -6.21
CA TYR A 341 -0.50 11.43 -5.27
C TYR A 341 -1.97 11.06 -5.44
N MET A 342 -2.57 10.44 -4.44
CA MET A 342 -4.01 10.12 -4.42
C MET A 342 -4.90 11.37 -4.30
N SER A 343 -4.34 12.51 -3.90
CA SER A 343 -4.98 13.83 -3.93
C SER A 343 -5.03 14.46 -5.32
N ASN A 344 -4.32 13.92 -6.31
CA ASN A 344 -4.38 14.33 -7.70
C ASN A 344 -5.29 13.37 -8.48
N ALA A 345 -6.38 13.89 -9.06
CA ALA A 345 -7.41 13.06 -9.70
C ALA A 345 -6.84 12.15 -10.81
N SER A 346 -5.94 12.70 -11.66
CA SER A 346 -5.35 11.91 -12.76
C SER A 346 -4.45 10.79 -12.25
N GLU A 347 -3.65 11.03 -11.21
CA GLU A 347 -2.76 10.00 -10.64
C GLU A 347 -3.55 8.98 -9.82
N ASP A 348 -4.60 9.39 -9.11
CA ASP A 348 -5.50 8.47 -8.43
C ASP A 348 -6.17 7.50 -9.41
N GLU A 349 -6.74 8.00 -10.50
CA GLU A 349 -7.31 7.16 -11.55
C GLU A 349 -6.26 6.23 -12.16
N LEU A 350 -5.07 6.75 -12.48
CA LEU A 350 -3.96 5.99 -13.04
C LEU A 350 -3.52 4.85 -12.09
N MET A 351 -3.26 5.15 -10.82
CA MET A 351 -2.86 4.16 -9.80
C MET A 351 -3.94 3.10 -9.55
N GLY A 352 -5.22 3.42 -9.81
CA GLY A 352 -6.34 2.48 -9.75
C GLY A 352 -6.30 1.40 -10.84
N THR A 353 -5.56 1.62 -11.94
CA THR A 353 -5.52 0.69 -13.08
C THR A 353 -4.59 -0.50 -12.83
N GLY A 354 -5.00 -1.68 -13.30
CA GLY A 354 -4.16 -2.87 -13.23
C GLY A 354 -2.86 -2.75 -14.07
N GLU A 355 -2.88 -1.95 -15.13
CA GLU A 355 -1.68 -1.68 -15.95
C GLU A 355 -0.63 -0.92 -15.16
N PHE A 356 -1.02 0.21 -14.54
CA PHE A 356 -0.11 0.96 -13.68
C PHE A 356 0.47 0.10 -12.56
N GLN A 357 -0.36 -0.69 -11.88
CA GLN A 357 0.07 -1.52 -10.76
C GLN A 357 1.12 -2.56 -11.18
N ARG A 358 0.95 -3.18 -12.36
CA ARG A 358 1.97 -4.10 -12.94
C ARG A 358 3.24 -3.35 -13.31
N ASN A 359 3.13 -2.19 -13.96
CA ASN A 359 4.27 -1.38 -14.35
C ASN A 359 5.03 -0.86 -13.13
N ALA A 360 4.32 -0.45 -12.07
CA ALA A 360 4.91 -0.03 -10.80
C ALA A 360 5.71 -1.18 -10.15
N ALA A 361 5.11 -2.36 -10.04
CA ALA A 361 5.78 -3.54 -9.49
C ALA A 361 7.03 -3.91 -10.30
N LYS A 362 6.91 -3.96 -11.64
CA LYS A 362 8.06 -4.23 -12.53
C LYS A 362 9.14 -3.16 -12.38
N GLY A 363 8.78 -1.89 -12.38
CA GLY A 363 9.76 -0.80 -12.25
C GLY A 363 10.47 -0.78 -10.91
N ILE A 364 9.76 -1.08 -9.81
CA ILE A 364 10.39 -1.25 -8.48
C ILE A 364 11.37 -2.43 -8.52
N ALA A 365 11.00 -3.56 -9.13
CA ALA A 365 11.89 -4.71 -9.28
C ALA A 365 13.11 -4.40 -10.17
N ASP A 366 12.95 -3.63 -11.25
CA ASP A 366 14.07 -3.15 -12.08
C ASP A 366 15.04 -2.27 -11.26
N GLY A 367 14.49 -1.46 -10.35
CA GLY A 367 15.28 -0.67 -9.41
C GLY A 367 16.04 -1.53 -8.38
N ILE A 368 15.43 -2.60 -7.90
CA ILE A 368 16.07 -3.57 -7.00
C ILE A 368 17.22 -4.29 -7.73
N ASP A 369 17.01 -4.76 -8.97
CA ASP A 369 18.06 -5.36 -9.79
C ASP A 369 19.25 -4.39 -9.94
N ALA A 370 18.97 -3.13 -10.29
CA ALA A 370 20.00 -2.09 -10.44
C ALA A 370 20.75 -1.82 -9.13
N TYR A 371 20.09 -1.91 -7.97
CA TYR A 371 20.72 -1.74 -6.66
C TYR A 371 21.69 -2.89 -6.35
N PHE A 372 21.32 -4.12 -6.63
CA PHE A 372 22.14 -5.32 -6.39
C PHE A 372 23.11 -5.63 -7.54
N GLY A 373 23.03 -4.91 -8.68
CA GLY A 373 23.93 -5.11 -9.83
C GLY A 373 23.59 -6.35 -10.66
N ARG A 374 22.28 -6.63 -10.77
CA ARG A 374 21.73 -7.75 -11.55
C ARG A 374 21.12 -7.28 -12.86
#